data_718a58269b67e53c6277415314972e9a
#
_entry.id   718a58269b67e53c6277415314972e9a
#
_cell.length_a   1.000
_cell.length_b   1.000
_cell.length_c   1.000
_cell.angle_alpha   90.00
_cell.angle_beta   90.00
_cell.angle_gamma   90.00
#
_symmetry.space_group_name_H-M   'P 1'
#
loop_
_entity.id
_entity.type
_entity.pdbx_description
1 polymer ?
#
loop_
_entity_poly.entity_id
_entity_poly.type
_entity_poly.pdbx_seq_one_letter_code
_entity_poly.pdbx_strand_id
1 'polypeptide(L)'
;RHGLTAYNAEKRYQGQRDIPLCPAGRAQLRQADLWPETVYITPLCRTRQTAEVLFPGARLVEVKDLQEMCFGSFEGRNFIEMEHDPDYLAWVNANCESPCPDGETKAVFSERVCRAFAALVDRALADGEETLVILAHGGTQMAAMERYALPHADYYHWCAPNAGGYVLDAGDWAEQRVLHLLKTVQYTKEEAR
;
A
#
# COMPACT_ATOMS: atom_id res chain seq x y z
N ARG A 1 4.84 -1.21 -0.17
CA ARG A 1 3.87 -2.23 0.22
C ARG A 1 4.44 -3.12 1.32
N HIS A 2 3.63 -3.49 2.32
CA HIS A 2 4.03 -4.40 3.40
C HIS A 2 4.49 -5.78 2.89
N GLY A 3 5.20 -6.53 3.73
CA GLY A 3 5.66 -7.90 3.48
C GLY A 3 4.51 -8.92 3.39
N LEU A 4 4.83 -10.17 3.09
CA LEU A 4 3.85 -11.23 2.87
C LEU A 4 3.14 -11.61 4.18
N THR A 5 1.80 -11.73 4.13
CA THR A 5 0.94 -12.27 5.19
C THR A 5 0.37 -13.63 4.78
N ALA A 6 -0.23 -14.37 5.73
CA ALA A 6 -0.95 -15.60 5.40
C ALA A 6 -2.09 -15.33 4.40
N TYR A 7 -2.83 -14.23 4.57
CA TYR A 7 -3.92 -13.87 3.66
C TYR A 7 -3.44 -13.58 2.23
N ASN A 8 -2.25 -13.01 2.05
CA ASN A 8 -1.68 -12.87 0.71
C ASN A 8 -1.40 -14.23 0.07
N ALA A 9 -0.80 -15.17 0.83
CA ALA A 9 -0.50 -16.51 0.35
C ALA A 9 -1.77 -17.29 -0.01
N GLU A 10 -2.85 -17.09 0.74
CA GLU A 10 -4.16 -17.71 0.54
C GLU A 10 -5.06 -16.93 -0.43
N LYS A 11 -4.57 -15.82 -0.99
CA LYS A 11 -5.32 -14.92 -1.89
C LYS A 11 -6.63 -14.39 -1.27
N ARG A 12 -6.63 -14.14 0.04
CA ARG A 12 -7.76 -13.59 0.78
C ARG A 12 -7.76 -12.07 0.74
N TYR A 13 -8.94 -11.49 0.67
CA TYR A 13 -9.11 -10.04 0.88
C TYR A 13 -8.75 -9.70 2.33
N GLN A 14 -7.74 -8.88 2.53
CA GLN A 14 -7.29 -8.50 3.89
C GLN A 14 -8.02 -7.28 4.40
N GLY A 15 -8.10 -6.26 3.55
CA GLY A 15 -8.68 -4.98 3.89
C GLY A 15 -8.09 -4.39 5.15
N GLN A 16 -8.97 -4.04 6.08
CA GLN A 16 -8.61 -3.42 7.37
C GLN A 16 -8.48 -4.43 8.51
N ARG A 17 -8.59 -5.74 8.24
CA ARG A 17 -8.23 -6.74 9.25
C ARG A 17 -6.75 -6.65 9.61
N ASP A 18 -6.48 -6.71 10.91
CA ASP A 18 -5.12 -6.59 11.43
C ASP A 18 -4.40 -7.93 11.43
N ILE A 19 -3.95 -8.35 10.24
CA ILE A 19 -3.25 -9.62 10.00
C ILE A 19 -1.74 -9.36 10.00
N PRO A 20 -0.95 -10.11 10.81
CA PRO A 20 0.51 -9.96 10.84
C PRO A 20 1.19 -10.58 9.62
N LEU A 21 2.46 -10.25 9.44
CA LEU A 21 3.32 -10.97 8.51
C LEU A 21 3.35 -12.45 8.89
N CYS A 22 3.31 -13.33 7.89
CA CYS A 22 3.58 -14.75 8.14
C CYS A 22 5.09 -14.97 8.40
N PRO A 23 5.48 -16.06 9.09
CA PRO A 23 6.89 -16.33 9.39
C PRO A 23 7.78 -16.31 8.15
N ALA A 24 7.35 -16.93 7.05
CA ALA A 24 8.07 -16.93 5.79
C ALA A 24 8.17 -15.50 5.21
N GLY A 25 7.09 -14.71 5.24
CA GLY A 25 7.08 -13.34 4.78
C GLY A 25 8.05 -12.45 5.55
N ARG A 26 8.12 -12.61 6.89
CA ARG A 26 9.09 -11.89 7.70
C ARG A 26 10.53 -12.31 7.42
N ALA A 27 10.78 -13.61 7.27
CA ALA A 27 12.12 -14.16 7.00
C ALA A 27 12.68 -13.73 5.63
N GLN A 28 11.82 -13.51 4.65
CA GLN A 28 12.21 -13.05 3.31
C GLN A 28 12.59 -11.57 3.27
N LEU A 29 12.17 -10.75 4.23
CA LEU A 29 12.50 -9.32 4.22
C LEU A 29 14.01 -9.11 4.41
N ARG A 30 14.54 -8.10 3.75
CA ARG A 30 15.89 -7.57 3.96
C ARG A 30 15.84 -6.10 4.32
N GLN A 31 16.83 -5.63 5.04
CA GLN A 31 16.99 -4.20 5.31
C GLN A 31 17.12 -3.43 4.00
N ALA A 32 16.52 -2.26 3.93
CA ALA A 32 16.69 -1.33 2.83
C ALA A 32 18.04 -0.61 2.92
N ASP A 33 18.57 -0.21 1.77
CA ASP A 33 19.80 0.60 1.68
C ASP A 33 19.44 2.11 1.84
N LEU A 34 18.64 2.40 2.86
CA LEU A 34 18.13 3.73 3.18
C LEU A 34 17.89 3.82 4.69
N TRP A 35 18.28 4.94 5.30
CA TRP A 35 18.17 5.17 6.74
C TRP A 35 17.32 6.43 7.02
N PRO A 36 16.00 6.38 6.82
CA PRO A 36 15.13 7.50 7.09
C PRO A 36 15.02 7.73 8.60
N GLU A 37 14.93 8.99 9.01
CA GLU A 37 14.62 9.33 10.41
C GLU A 37 13.19 8.90 10.76
N THR A 38 12.26 9.10 9.82
CA THR A 38 10.83 8.79 10.00
C THR A 38 10.30 7.92 8.87
N VAL A 39 9.48 6.94 9.22
CA VAL A 39 8.69 6.13 8.28
C VAL A 39 7.21 6.25 8.62
N TYR A 40 6.41 6.68 7.65
CA TYR A 40 4.96 6.75 7.80
C TYR A 40 4.35 5.39 7.50
N ILE A 41 3.59 4.86 8.45
CA ILE A 41 2.96 3.54 8.40
C ILE A 41 1.45 3.69 8.61
N THR A 42 0.71 2.60 8.45
CA THR A 42 -0.69 2.54 8.87
C THR A 42 -0.81 1.89 10.25
N PRO A 43 -1.96 2.02 10.97
CA PRO A 43 -2.18 1.33 12.24
C PRO A 43 -2.13 -0.21 12.15
N LEU A 44 -2.17 -0.78 10.94
CA LEU A 44 -2.17 -2.24 10.76
C LEU A 44 -0.77 -2.84 10.98
N CYS A 45 -0.69 -3.86 11.84
CA CYS A 45 0.56 -4.43 12.35
C CYS A 45 1.53 -4.88 11.25
N ARG A 46 1.02 -5.35 10.10
CA ARG A 46 1.86 -5.77 8.97
C ARG A 46 2.73 -4.66 8.40
N THR A 47 2.27 -3.39 8.45
CA THR A 47 3.10 -2.25 8.02
C THR A 47 4.19 -1.95 9.04
N ARG A 48 3.87 -1.95 10.33
CA ARG A 48 4.83 -1.79 11.43
C ARG A 48 5.91 -2.89 11.38
N GLN A 49 5.50 -4.15 11.33
CA GLN A 49 6.42 -5.28 11.28
C GLN A 49 7.34 -5.25 10.06
N THR A 50 6.85 -4.75 8.93
CA THR A 50 7.68 -4.57 7.74
C THR A 50 8.67 -3.42 7.94
N ALA A 51 8.22 -2.27 8.47
CA ALA A 51 9.07 -1.10 8.70
C ALA A 51 10.22 -1.41 9.67
N GLU A 52 9.95 -2.16 10.74
CA GLU A 52 10.96 -2.58 11.73
C GLU A 52 12.11 -3.39 11.12
N VAL A 53 11.82 -4.17 10.06
CA VAL A 53 12.86 -4.95 9.35
C VAL A 53 13.56 -4.11 8.28
N LEU A 54 12.82 -3.35 7.49
CA LEU A 54 13.38 -2.58 6.39
C LEU A 54 14.17 -1.37 6.87
N PHE A 55 13.72 -0.70 7.91
CA PHE A 55 14.23 0.58 8.40
C PHE A 55 14.46 0.53 9.93
N PRO A 56 15.38 -0.33 10.41
CA PRO A 56 15.59 -0.48 11.85
C PRO A 56 16.04 0.85 12.47
N GLY A 57 15.42 1.20 13.58
CA GLY A 57 15.71 2.45 14.30
C GLY A 57 14.95 3.69 13.82
N ALA A 58 14.24 3.64 12.71
CA ALA A 58 13.40 4.75 12.27
C ALA A 58 12.22 4.98 13.21
N ARG A 59 11.85 6.23 13.39
CA ARG A 59 10.63 6.62 14.10
C ARG A 59 9.42 6.27 13.22
N LEU A 60 8.48 5.49 13.75
CA LEU A 60 7.27 5.10 13.04
C LEU A 60 6.11 6.04 13.39
N VAL A 61 5.50 6.64 12.38
CA VAL A 61 4.36 7.55 12.51
C VAL A 61 3.14 6.95 11.82
N GLU A 62 2.07 6.73 12.57
CA GLU A 62 0.83 6.16 12.03
C GLU A 62 -0.01 7.21 11.30
N VAL A 63 -0.46 6.84 10.11
CA VAL A 63 -1.38 7.62 9.27
C VAL A 63 -2.60 6.75 8.93
N LYS A 64 -3.68 6.95 9.66
CA LYS A 64 -4.89 6.13 9.55
C LYS A 64 -5.48 6.14 8.13
N ASP A 65 -5.53 7.28 7.49
CA ASP A 65 -6.16 7.44 6.18
C ASP A 65 -5.36 6.79 5.02
N LEU A 66 -4.17 6.25 5.30
CA LEU A 66 -3.41 5.41 4.35
C LEU A 66 -3.69 3.90 4.52
N GLN A 67 -4.63 3.49 5.39
CA GLN A 67 -5.03 2.09 5.50
C GLN A 67 -5.58 1.55 4.17
N GLU A 68 -5.49 0.22 4.02
CA GLU A 68 -6.06 -0.48 2.87
C GLU A 68 -7.58 -0.25 2.75
N MET A 69 -8.13 -0.51 1.58
CA MET A 69 -9.56 -0.47 1.33
C MET A 69 -10.29 -1.40 2.30
N CYS A 70 -11.36 -0.91 2.90
CA CYS A 70 -12.27 -1.75 3.65
C CYS A 70 -13.13 -2.57 2.68
N PHE A 71 -12.86 -3.89 2.62
CA PHE A 71 -13.63 -4.81 1.79
C PHE A 71 -14.87 -5.38 2.52
N GLY A 72 -15.17 -4.88 3.73
CA GLY A 72 -16.34 -5.26 4.48
C GLY A 72 -16.50 -6.77 4.65
N SER A 73 -17.66 -7.31 4.27
CA SER A 73 -17.96 -8.74 4.41
C SER A 73 -17.10 -9.69 3.57
N PHE A 74 -16.34 -9.17 2.59
CA PHE A 74 -15.41 -9.99 1.80
C PHE A 74 -14.09 -10.25 2.52
N GLU A 75 -13.78 -9.49 3.58
CA GLU A 75 -12.52 -9.64 4.31
C GLU A 75 -12.38 -11.01 4.97
N GLY A 76 -11.22 -11.63 4.77
CA GLY A 76 -10.90 -12.97 5.26
C GLY A 76 -11.36 -14.10 4.36
N ARG A 77 -12.02 -13.79 3.25
CA ARG A 77 -12.50 -14.76 2.25
C ARG A 77 -11.70 -14.59 0.96
N ASN A 78 -11.58 -15.63 0.16
CA ASN A 78 -10.97 -15.59 -1.17
C ASN A 78 -12.02 -15.81 -2.27
N PHE A 79 -11.59 -15.59 -3.51
CA PHE A 79 -12.49 -15.68 -4.67
C PHE A 79 -13.12 -17.07 -4.88
N ILE A 80 -12.45 -18.15 -4.42
CA ILE A 80 -12.99 -19.52 -4.51
C ILE A 80 -14.14 -19.69 -3.52
N GLU A 81 -13.97 -19.22 -2.29
CA GLU A 81 -15.01 -19.29 -1.26
C GLU A 81 -16.22 -18.42 -1.58
N MET A 82 -16.04 -17.43 -2.45
CA MET A 82 -17.08 -16.46 -2.86
C MET A 82 -17.59 -16.70 -4.30
N GLU A 83 -17.22 -17.80 -4.94
CA GLU A 83 -17.55 -18.06 -6.35
C GLU A 83 -19.07 -18.10 -6.64
N HIS A 84 -19.89 -18.38 -5.61
CA HIS A 84 -21.35 -18.40 -5.68
C HIS A 84 -22.02 -17.33 -4.82
N ASP A 85 -21.24 -16.40 -4.25
CA ASP A 85 -21.76 -15.30 -3.44
C ASP A 85 -22.32 -14.21 -4.36
N PRO A 86 -23.64 -13.91 -4.32
CA PRO A 86 -24.24 -12.98 -5.26
C PRO A 86 -23.73 -11.56 -5.11
N ASP A 87 -23.38 -11.13 -3.90
CA ASP A 87 -22.84 -9.79 -3.65
C ASP A 87 -21.41 -9.66 -4.21
N TYR A 88 -20.61 -10.71 -4.05
CA TYR A 88 -19.26 -10.76 -4.63
C TYR A 88 -19.30 -10.76 -6.16
N LEU A 89 -20.17 -11.57 -6.76
CA LEU A 89 -20.33 -11.62 -8.22
C LEU A 89 -20.84 -10.27 -8.77
N ALA A 90 -21.78 -9.63 -8.09
CA ALA A 90 -22.26 -8.29 -8.47
C ALA A 90 -21.12 -7.25 -8.41
N TRP A 91 -20.30 -7.29 -7.36
CA TRP A 91 -19.16 -6.39 -7.19
C TRP A 91 -18.10 -6.60 -8.29
N VAL A 92 -17.74 -7.85 -8.59
CA VAL A 92 -16.79 -8.18 -9.67
C VAL A 92 -17.33 -7.75 -11.04
N ASN A 93 -18.62 -8.01 -11.31
CA ASN A 93 -19.27 -7.61 -12.57
C ASN A 93 -19.34 -6.08 -12.75
N ALA A 94 -19.33 -5.34 -11.65
CA ALA A 94 -19.21 -3.86 -11.66
C ALA A 94 -17.74 -3.38 -11.70
N ASN A 95 -16.78 -4.22 -12.15
CA ASN A 95 -15.35 -3.94 -12.17
C ASN A 95 -14.78 -3.49 -10.81
N CYS A 96 -15.34 -3.99 -9.72
CA CYS A 96 -14.96 -3.64 -8.35
C CYS A 96 -15.17 -2.14 -7.99
N GLU A 97 -15.99 -1.43 -8.76
CA GLU A 97 -16.27 -0.01 -8.54
C GLU A 97 -17.42 0.25 -7.56
N SER A 98 -18.37 -0.70 -7.44
CA SER A 98 -19.48 -0.62 -6.48
C SER A 98 -18.98 -0.82 -5.04
N PRO A 99 -19.78 -0.40 -4.02
CA PRO A 99 -19.39 -0.64 -2.62
C PRO A 99 -19.35 -2.14 -2.32
N CYS A 100 -18.33 -2.56 -1.55
CA CYS A 100 -18.40 -3.85 -0.88
C CYS A 100 -19.47 -3.79 0.21
N PRO A 101 -20.22 -4.86 0.47
CA PRO A 101 -21.15 -4.90 1.60
C PRO A 101 -20.40 -4.56 2.91
N ASP A 102 -20.89 -3.58 3.67
CA ASP A 102 -20.25 -3.03 4.88
C ASP A 102 -18.83 -2.47 4.67
N GLY A 103 -18.46 -2.14 3.44
CA GLY A 103 -17.15 -1.65 3.07
C GLY A 103 -17.15 -0.35 2.27
N GLU A 104 -16.01 -0.03 1.68
CA GLU A 104 -15.79 1.16 0.85
C GLU A 104 -16.09 0.89 -0.63
N THR A 105 -16.35 1.94 -1.39
CA THR A 105 -16.17 1.93 -2.83
C THR A 105 -14.71 2.23 -3.15
N LYS A 106 -14.22 1.82 -4.32
CA LYS A 106 -12.89 2.19 -4.82
C LYS A 106 -12.72 3.72 -4.87
N ALA A 107 -13.76 4.46 -5.26
CA ALA A 107 -13.71 5.92 -5.34
C ALA A 107 -13.52 6.58 -3.96
N VAL A 108 -14.27 6.17 -2.93
CA VAL A 108 -14.14 6.68 -1.57
C VAL A 108 -12.77 6.34 -0.98
N PHE A 109 -12.33 5.11 -1.17
CA PHE A 109 -10.99 4.65 -0.77
C PHE A 109 -9.89 5.48 -1.42
N SER A 110 -9.91 5.61 -2.76
CA SER A 110 -8.88 6.35 -3.50
C SER A 110 -8.83 7.82 -3.10
N GLU A 111 -9.99 8.46 -2.88
CA GLU A 111 -10.02 9.86 -2.44
C GLU A 111 -9.43 10.04 -1.04
N ARG A 112 -9.76 9.16 -0.09
CA ARG A 112 -9.20 9.16 1.26
C ARG A 112 -7.68 9.03 1.25
N VAL A 113 -7.19 8.02 0.52
CA VAL A 113 -5.75 7.73 0.38
C VAL A 113 -5.02 8.89 -0.28
N CYS A 114 -5.50 9.36 -1.42
CA CYS A 114 -4.83 10.41 -2.17
C CYS A 114 -4.75 11.72 -1.40
N ARG A 115 -5.80 12.09 -0.65
CA ARG A 115 -5.79 13.26 0.23
C ARG A 115 -4.73 13.12 1.34
N ALA A 116 -4.67 11.98 2.01
CA ALA A 116 -3.69 11.73 3.07
C ALA A 116 -2.26 11.69 2.52
N PHE A 117 -2.06 11.07 1.36
CA PHE A 117 -0.77 11.01 0.67
C PHE A 117 -0.29 12.41 0.29
N ALA A 118 -1.14 13.23 -0.36
CA ALA A 118 -0.79 14.58 -0.75
C ALA A 118 -0.41 15.46 0.45
N ALA A 119 -1.15 15.34 1.56
CA ALA A 119 -0.85 16.07 2.79
C ALA A 119 0.52 15.70 3.37
N LEU A 120 0.95 14.44 3.26
CA LEU A 120 2.30 14.02 3.67
C LEU A 120 3.37 14.62 2.77
N VAL A 121 3.18 14.60 1.44
CA VAL A 121 4.14 15.20 0.50
C VAL A 121 4.25 16.71 0.72
N ASP A 122 3.10 17.42 0.85
CA ASP A 122 3.07 18.84 1.12
C ASP A 122 3.85 19.21 2.38
N ARG A 123 3.64 18.44 3.46
CA ARG A 123 4.34 18.67 4.73
C ARG A 123 5.84 18.39 4.60
N ALA A 124 6.24 17.28 3.99
CA ALA A 124 7.64 16.93 3.81
C ALA A 124 8.39 18.03 3.05
N LEU A 125 7.79 18.57 1.98
CA LEU A 125 8.36 19.68 1.24
C LEU A 125 8.43 20.97 2.06
N ALA A 126 7.39 21.28 2.84
CA ALA A 126 7.37 22.46 3.69
C ALA A 126 8.42 22.40 4.82
N ASP A 127 8.66 21.21 5.35
CA ASP A 127 9.63 20.93 6.40
C ASP A 127 11.07 20.77 5.85
N GLY A 128 11.24 20.76 4.52
CA GLY A 128 12.54 20.59 3.86
C GLY A 128 13.09 19.15 4.00
N GLU A 129 12.22 18.16 4.17
CA GLU A 129 12.62 16.76 4.24
C GLU A 129 13.15 16.30 2.86
N GLU A 130 14.39 15.82 2.82
CA GLU A 130 14.98 15.30 1.57
C GLU A 130 14.37 13.98 1.13
N THR A 131 13.81 13.21 2.06
CA THR A 131 13.27 11.87 1.80
C THR A 131 12.04 11.59 2.64
N LEU A 132 10.91 11.36 1.98
CA LEU A 132 9.67 10.90 2.58
C LEU A 132 9.52 9.40 2.35
N VAL A 133 9.40 8.60 3.41
CA VAL A 133 9.18 7.16 3.32
C VAL A 133 7.78 6.80 3.83
N ILE A 134 6.97 6.22 2.95
CA ILE A 134 5.62 5.74 3.26
C ILE A 134 5.57 4.22 3.04
N LEU A 135 5.17 3.47 4.05
CA LEU A 135 4.99 2.03 3.98
C LEU A 135 3.52 1.68 4.26
N ALA A 136 2.82 1.22 3.25
CA ALA A 136 1.38 1.01 3.30
C ALA A 136 0.97 -0.31 2.60
N HIS A 137 -0.07 -0.29 1.78
CA HIS A 137 -0.73 -1.46 1.22
C HIS A 137 -0.75 -1.43 -0.32
N GLY A 138 -1.19 -2.53 -0.93
CA GLY A 138 -1.27 -2.65 -2.38
C GLY A 138 -2.24 -1.64 -2.98
N GLY A 139 -3.46 -1.57 -2.46
CA GLY A 139 -4.45 -0.61 -2.92
C GLY A 139 -4.03 0.84 -2.68
N THR A 140 -3.41 1.13 -1.53
CA THR A 140 -2.89 2.45 -1.20
C THR A 140 -1.85 2.92 -2.23
N GLN A 141 -0.90 2.05 -2.59
CA GLN A 141 0.06 2.35 -3.66
C GLN A 141 -0.64 2.61 -4.99
N MET A 142 -1.53 1.69 -5.39
CA MET A 142 -2.25 1.79 -6.66
C MET A 142 -3.01 3.10 -6.77
N ALA A 143 -3.74 3.51 -5.73
CA ALA A 143 -4.51 4.76 -5.72
C ALA A 143 -3.62 6.02 -5.82
N ALA A 144 -2.55 6.08 -5.03
CA ALA A 144 -1.65 7.22 -5.04
C ALA A 144 -0.89 7.34 -6.37
N MET A 145 -0.40 6.22 -6.89
CA MET A 145 0.36 6.20 -8.13
C MET A 145 -0.50 6.49 -9.35
N GLU A 146 -1.72 5.95 -9.45
CA GLU A 146 -2.66 6.28 -10.52
C GLU A 146 -2.92 7.78 -10.61
N ARG A 147 -3.07 8.45 -9.46
CA ARG A 147 -3.38 9.88 -9.40
C ARG A 147 -2.19 10.78 -9.68
N TYR A 148 -1.01 10.43 -9.18
CA TYR A 148 0.11 11.37 -9.09
C TYR A 148 1.36 10.97 -9.88
N ALA A 149 1.50 9.70 -10.29
CA ALA A 149 2.75 9.26 -10.92
C ALA A 149 2.83 9.57 -12.41
N LEU A 150 4.04 9.89 -12.85
CA LEU A 150 4.42 9.94 -14.26
C LEU A 150 5.49 8.87 -14.55
N PRO A 151 5.37 8.12 -15.68
CA PRO A 151 4.31 8.22 -16.68
C PRO A 151 2.95 7.77 -16.12
N HIS A 152 1.86 8.36 -16.62
CA HIS A 152 0.51 7.94 -16.23
C HIS A 152 0.24 6.49 -16.66
N ALA A 153 -0.38 5.73 -15.76
CA ALA A 153 -0.82 4.37 -16.00
C ALA A 153 -2.06 4.05 -15.16
N ASP A 154 -2.80 3.03 -15.59
CA ASP A 154 -4.02 2.58 -14.90
C ASP A 154 -3.73 2.02 -13.50
N TYR A 155 -4.72 2.08 -12.61
CA TYR A 155 -4.67 1.65 -11.23
C TYR A 155 -3.93 0.32 -11.01
N TYR A 156 -4.31 -0.74 -11.71
CA TYR A 156 -3.73 -2.07 -11.54
C TYR A 156 -2.29 -2.20 -12.06
N HIS A 157 -1.85 -1.30 -12.93
CA HIS A 157 -0.45 -1.24 -13.36
C HIS A 157 0.50 -1.03 -12.17
N TRP A 158 0.04 -0.29 -11.16
CA TRP A 158 0.81 0.07 -9.98
C TRP A 158 0.77 -0.96 -8.85
N CYS A 159 0.39 -2.20 -9.15
CA CYS A 159 0.36 -3.28 -8.17
C CYS A 159 1.77 -3.86 -7.93
N ALA A 160 2.53 -3.27 -7.02
CA ALA A 160 3.82 -3.81 -6.62
C ALA A 160 3.67 -5.13 -5.84
N PRO A 161 4.65 -6.06 -5.91
CA PRO A 161 4.69 -7.26 -5.07
C PRO A 161 4.84 -6.90 -3.59
N ASN A 162 4.63 -7.87 -2.68
CA ASN A 162 4.87 -7.67 -1.26
C ASN A 162 6.31 -7.24 -1.00
N ALA A 163 6.53 -6.28 -0.10
CA ALA A 163 7.81 -5.59 0.15
C ALA A 163 8.41 -4.86 -1.08
N GLY A 164 7.61 -4.64 -2.11
CA GLY A 164 7.97 -3.85 -3.28
C GLY A 164 7.39 -2.45 -3.23
N GLY A 165 7.89 -1.58 -4.09
CA GLY A 165 7.44 -0.20 -4.20
C GLY A 165 8.17 0.62 -5.25
N TYR A 166 8.08 1.93 -5.09
CA TYR A 166 8.53 2.92 -6.07
C TYR A 166 9.37 4.00 -5.40
N VAL A 167 10.41 4.44 -6.09
CA VAL A 167 11.16 5.66 -5.75
C VAL A 167 10.73 6.73 -6.75
N LEU A 168 10.33 7.87 -6.21
CA LEU A 168 9.70 8.95 -6.95
C LEU A 168 10.44 10.26 -6.69
N ASP A 169 10.56 11.09 -7.69
CA ASP A 169 11.00 12.48 -7.55
C ASP A 169 9.80 13.40 -7.44
N ALA A 170 9.83 14.32 -6.46
CA ALA A 170 8.78 15.27 -6.15
C ALA A 170 9.10 16.71 -6.62
N GLY A 171 10.09 16.89 -7.49
CA GLY A 171 10.52 18.21 -7.94
C GLY A 171 9.39 19.07 -8.52
N ASP A 172 8.45 18.45 -9.23
CA ASP A 172 7.32 19.13 -9.88
C ASP A 172 6.04 19.12 -9.03
N TRP A 173 6.09 18.62 -7.78
CA TRP A 173 4.91 18.49 -6.95
C TRP A 173 4.22 19.80 -6.62
N ALA A 174 4.98 20.83 -6.26
CA ALA A 174 4.43 22.12 -5.84
C ALA A 174 3.63 22.82 -6.96
N GLU A 175 4.06 22.67 -8.21
CA GLU A 175 3.48 23.34 -9.35
C GLU A 175 2.43 22.49 -10.07
N GLN A 176 2.69 21.19 -10.21
CA GLN A 176 1.92 20.30 -11.10
C GLN A 176 1.21 19.15 -10.36
N ARG A 177 1.53 18.92 -9.08
CA ARG A 177 1.01 17.78 -8.31
C ARG A 177 1.33 16.43 -8.94
N VAL A 178 2.53 16.27 -9.49
CA VAL A 178 3.01 15.03 -10.10
C VAL A 178 4.30 14.56 -9.45
N LEU A 179 4.52 13.25 -9.53
CA LEU A 179 5.70 12.55 -9.04
C LEU A 179 6.33 11.74 -10.18
N HIS A 180 7.60 11.96 -10.46
CA HIS A 180 8.29 11.24 -11.53
C HIS A 180 8.84 9.91 -11.02
N LEU A 181 8.45 8.81 -11.66
CA LEU A 181 8.99 7.49 -11.35
C LEU A 181 10.49 7.43 -11.70
N LEU A 182 11.32 7.20 -10.69
CA LEU A 182 12.76 7.00 -10.89
C LEU A 182 13.10 5.51 -11.04
N LYS A 183 12.58 4.67 -10.17
CA LYS A 183 12.80 3.21 -10.18
C LYS A 183 11.78 2.46 -9.34
N THR A 184 11.67 1.17 -9.63
CA THR A 184 11.01 0.21 -8.73
C THR A 184 12.01 -0.33 -7.72
N VAL A 185 11.52 -0.75 -6.55
CA VAL A 185 12.34 -1.35 -5.49
C VAL A 185 11.67 -2.63 -4.97
N GLN A 186 12.51 -3.57 -4.50
CA GLN A 186 12.08 -4.82 -3.90
C GLN A 186 13.00 -5.13 -2.70
N TYR A 187 12.40 -5.31 -1.53
CA TYR A 187 13.14 -5.53 -0.27
C TYR A 187 12.98 -6.95 0.25
N THR A 188 12.94 -7.92 -0.65
CA THR A 188 13.05 -9.34 -0.31
C THR A 188 14.46 -9.85 -0.61
N LYS A 189 14.92 -10.85 0.16
CA LYS A 189 16.15 -11.59 -0.14
C LYS A 189 15.96 -12.31 -1.47
N GLU A 190 17.02 -12.36 -2.28
CA GLU A 190 17.02 -13.23 -3.45
C GLU A 190 16.89 -14.69 -3.00
N GLU A 191 16.05 -15.46 -3.68
CA GLU A 191 16.00 -16.90 -3.45
C GLU A 191 17.38 -17.46 -3.82
N ALA A 192 18.01 -18.15 -2.87
CA ALA A 192 19.23 -18.91 -3.18
C ALA A 192 18.89 -19.94 -4.26
N ARG A 193 19.46 -19.74 -5.45
CA ARG A 193 19.34 -20.66 -6.58
C ARG A 193 20.09 -21.94 -6.32
#